data_cbbc4bc83b76296e4654a37e87470ea8
#
_entry.id   cbbc4bc83b76296e4654a37e87470ea8
#
_cell.length_a   1.000
_cell.length_b   1.000
_cell.length_c   1.000
_cell.angle_alpha   90.00
_cell.angle_beta   90.00
_cell.angle_gamma   90.00
#
_symmetry.space_group_name_H-M   'P 1'
#
loop_
_entity.id
_entity.type
_entity.pdbx_description
1 polymer ?
#
loop_
_entity_poly.entity_id
_entity_poly.type
_entity_poly.pdbx_seq_one_letter_code
_entity_poly.pdbx_strand_id
1 'polypeptide(L)'
;MKKLSILIVDNNSINTRDLKKIFTAIGHEDIEITDNANDAWSLMHIKDFDCVISAWEMPDMTGIALLRITRNDDNLHFMPFFLTHPAFTKVKVIQAGQAGVTGLIIKPFDLKNVGQKIKLLEKIKMQADISTAESSFEEGMRLIAQNDYKSALTVFEELTQRGETAEVYYNIGYIKTSQGEYEDAIVAFRKATQLDRLFAKAFEAMGHAYKELGMNEKAQEYLQKAADIYIGREKMQDAETVLNEILQISPDSVNVFNSLGVLYRRREDLKTSLNYYQKALRVHPEEPHIHYNIGRIYFEMKLPDKAKICFNKALELDPDFNEAKEVLNAMEIGTL
;
A
#
# COMPACT_ATOMS: atom_id res chain seq x y z
N MET A 1 7.23 -5.32 15.64
CA MET A 1 8.49 -5.99 15.25
C MET A 1 8.20 -7.48 15.10
N LYS A 2 8.64 -8.10 13.99
CA LYS A 2 8.49 -9.56 13.77
C LYS A 2 9.41 -10.27 14.77
N LYS A 3 8.89 -11.24 15.53
CA LYS A 3 9.71 -12.01 16.47
C LYS A 3 10.67 -12.90 15.66
N LEU A 4 11.96 -12.90 16.03
CA LEU A 4 12.97 -13.76 15.41
C LEU A 4 13.10 -15.07 16.18
N SER A 5 13.30 -16.19 15.46
CA SER A 5 13.71 -17.48 15.99
C SER A 5 15.24 -17.55 15.99
N ILE A 6 15.84 -17.69 17.16
CA ILE A 6 17.31 -17.54 17.36
C ILE A 6 17.90 -18.81 17.96
N LEU A 7 18.96 -19.34 17.33
CA LEU A 7 19.75 -20.42 17.90
C LEU A 7 21.03 -19.86 18.53
N ILE A 8 21.23 -20.09 19.81
CA ILE A 8 22.45 -19.74 20.57
C ILE A 8 23.26 -21.00 20.82
N VAL A 9 24.53 -20.97 20.40
CA VAL A 9 25.46 -22.11 20.52
C VAL A 9 26.67 -21.65 21.32
N ASP A 10 26.72 -21.95 22.60
CA ASP A 10 27.84 -21.61 23.48
C ASP A 10 27.88 -22.56 24.69
N ASN A 11 28.99 -23.19 24.94
CA ASN A 11 29.18 -24.12 26.05
C ASN A 11 29.29 -23.40 27.43
N ASN A 12 29.31 -22.09 27.46
CA ASN A 12 29.33 -21.30 28.68
C ASN A 12 27.90 -20.82 29.03
N SER A 13 27.35 -21.38 30.11
CA SER A 13 25.99 -21.08 30.58
C SER A 13 25.77 -19.62 31.00
N ILE A 14 26.81 -18.87 31.36
CA ILE A 14 26.71 -17.43 31.66
C ILE A 14 26.47 -16.68 30.37
N ASN A 15 27.22 -16.99 29.30
CA ASN A 15 27.06 -16.36 28.00
C ASN A 15 25.67 -16.59 27.40
N THR A 16 25.20 -17.84 27.44
CA THR A 16 23.87 -18.18 26.88
C THR A 16 22.75 -17.47 27.63
N ARG A 17 22.86 -17.42 28.97
CA ARG A 17 21.89 -16.70 29.82
C ARG A 17 21.87 -15.19 29.56
N ASP A 18 23.05 -14.58 29.39
CA ASP A 18 23.16 -13.13 29.13
C ASP A 18 22.60 -12.78 27.75
N LEU A 19 22.93 -13.54 26.71
CA LEU A 19 22.34 -13.39 25.38
C LEU A 19 20.81 -13.56 25.44
N LYS A 20 20.31 -14.61 26.10
CA LYS A 20 18.87 -14.84 26.24
C LYS A 20 18.15 -13.65 26.89
N LYS A 21 18.74 -13.11 27.99
CA LYS A 21 18.18 -11.91 28.64
C LYS A 21 18.12 -10.70 27.70
N ILE A 22 19.22 -10.47 26.95
CA ILE A 22 19.27 -9.35 25.99
C ILE A 22 18.21 -9.52 24.92
N PHE A 23 18.08 -10.70 24.30
CA PHE A 23 17.09 -10.95 23.27
C PHE A 23 15.65 -10.83 23.78
N THR A 24 15.37 -11.38 24.95
CA THR A 24 14.06 -11.22 25.58
C THR A 24 13.74 -9.74 25.87
N ALA A 25 14.72 -8.97 26.31
CA ALA A 25 14.57 -7.53 26.60
C ALA A 25 14.26 -6.69 25.33
N ILE A 26 14.69 -7.15 24.15
CA ILE A 26 14.39 -6.50 22.85
C ILE A 26 13.19 -7.13 22.12
N GLY A 27 12.47 -8.07 22.76
CA GLY A 27 11.19 -8.60 22.30
C GLY A 27 11.23 -9.92 21.54
N HIS A 28 12.38 -10.63 21.53
CA HIS A 28 12.52 -11.96 20.93
C HIS A 28 12.44 -13.03 22.00
N GLU A 29 11.49 -13.95 21.89
CA GLU A 29 11.22 -14.99 22.90
C GLU A 29 11.49 -16.41 22.37
N ASP A 30 11.51 -16.62 21.05
CA ASP A 30 11.78 -17.90 20.41
C ASP A 30 13.31 -18.11 20.31
N ILE A 31 13.87 -18.61 21.42
CA ILE A 31 15.32 -18.75 21.59
C ILE A 31 15.63 -20.18 22.00
N GLU A 32 16.30 -20.91 21.11
CA GLU A 32 16.89 -22.21 21.40
C GLU A 32 18.35 -22.08 21.80
N ILE A 33 18.78 -22.90 22.72
CA ILE A 33 20.14 -22.91 23.26
C ILE A 33 20.70 -24.31 23.22
N THR A 34 21.92 -24.43 22.69
CA THR A 34 22.70 -25.66 22.79
C THR A 34 24.13 -25.34 23.19
N ASP A 35 24.82 -26.27 23.80
CA ASP A 35 26.18 -26.11 24.29
C ASP A 35 27.26 -26.67 23.34
N ASN A 36 26.85 -27.30 22.25
CA ASN A 36 27.77 -27.88 21.28
C ASN A 36 27.31 -27.71 19.82
N ALA A 37 28.26 -27.82 18.90
CA ALA A 37 28.03 -27.58 17.48
C ALA A 37 27.29 -28.72 16.77
N ASN A 38 27.38 -29.98 17.25
CA ASN A 38 26.72 -31.11 16.62
C ASN A 38 25.21 -31.07 16.86
N ASP A 39 24.79 -30.72 18.08
CA ASP A 39 23.35 -30.52 18.38
C ASP A 39 22.80 -29.30 17.64
N ALA A 40 23.61 -28.20 17.54
CA ALA A 40 23.25 -27.04 16.75
C ALA A 40 23.00 -27.41 15.28
N TRP A 41 23.89 -28.22 14.69
CA TRP A 41 23.73 -28.71 13.33
C TRP A 41 22.44 -29.51 13.14
N SER A 42 22.15 -30.42 14.08
CA SER A 42 20.93 -31.21 14.05
C SER A 42 19.67 -30.34 14.18
N LEU A 43 19.69 -29.38 15.10
CA LEU A 43 18.57 -28.47 15.32
C LEU A 43 18.28 -27.61 14.09
N MET A 44 19.30 -27.12 13.37
CA MET A 44 19.11 -26.33 12.14
C MET A 44 18.45 -27.10 10.99
N HIS A 45 18.42 -28.44 11.03
CA HIS A 45 17.70 -29.29 10.06
C HIS A 45 16.30 -29.69 10.51
N ILE A 46 15.95 -29.46 11.78
CA ILE A 46 14.65 -29.85 12.35
C ILE A 46 13.74 -28.62 12.49
N LYS A 47 14.33 -27.45 12.74
CA LYS A 47 13.60 -26.20 13.02
C LYS A 47 14.22 -25.06 12.23
N ASP A 48 13.38 -24.20 11.67
CA ASP A 48 13.80 -22.98 11.00
C ASP A 48 14.20 -21.90 12.02
N PHE A 49 15.41 -21.37 11.84
CA PHE A 49 15.93 -20.25 12.60
C PHE A 49 16.17 -19.04 11.70
N ASP A 50 15.98 -17.86 12.26
CA ASP A 50 16.28 -16.59 11.58
C ASP A 50 17.76 -16.22 11.68
N CYS A 51 18.45 -16.72 12.69
CA CYS A 51 19.91 -16.59 12.82
C CYS A 51 20.51 -17.57 13.82
N VAL A 52 21.81 -17.79 13.69
CA VAL A 52 22.66 -18.55 14.60
C VAL A 52 23.68 -17.61 15.24
N ILE A 53 23.85 -17.71 16.56
CA ILE A 53 24.89 -17.00 17.32
C ILE A 53 25.75 -18.03 18.03
N SER A 54 26.95 -18.25 17.51
CA SER A 54 27.85 -19.32 17.97
C SER A 54 29.10 -18.76 18.63
N ALA A 55 29.50 -19.35 19.74
CA ALA A 55 30.84 -19.13 20.28
C ALA A 55 31.89 -19.54 19.25
N TRP A 56 33.00 -18.82 19.18
CA TRP A 56 34.15 -19.20 18.33
C TRP A 56 34.78 -20.50 18.81
N GLU A 57 35.02 -20.57 20.12
CA GLU A 57 35.67 -21.72 20.76
C GLU A 57 34.62 -22.55 21.49
N MET A 58 34.54 -23.82 21.09
CA MET A 58 33.69 -24.82 21.71
C MET A 58 34.42 -26.16 21.70
N PRO A 59 34.09 -27.08 22.62
CA PRO A 59 34.61 -28.45 22.56
C PRO A 59 34.24 -29.12 21.23
N ASP A 60 35.01 -30.05 20.77
CA ASP A 60 34.80 -30.94 19.61
C ASP A 60 34.77 -30.21 18.27
N MET A 61 33.95 -29.20 18.09
CA MET A 61 33.83 -28.43 16.86
C MET A 61 33.76 -26.93 17.16
N THR A 62 34.63 -26.13 16.53
CA THR A 62 34.62 -24.68 16.68
C THR A 62 33.46 -24.02 15.95
N GLY A 63 33.00 -22.84 16.42
CA GLY A 63 31.92 -22.10 15.74
C GLY A 63 32.26 -21.71 14.30
N ILE A 64 33.54 -21.49 13.96
CA ILE A 64 33.94 -21.24 12.58
C ILE A 64 33.88 -22.50 11.71
N ALA A 65 34.09 -23.69 12.28
CA ALA A 65 33.87 -24.95 11.57
C ALA A 65 32.39 -25.17 11.33
N LEU A 66 31.53 -24.94 12.34
CA LEU A 66 30.08 -24.99 12.19
C LEU A 66 29.61 -24.01 11.10
N LEU A 67 30.11 -22.77 11.07
CA LEU A 67 29.80 -21.81 10.02
C LEU A 67 30.15 -22.35 8.61
N ARG A 68 31.32 -22.95 8.44
CA ARG A 68 31.75 -23.48 7.14
C ARG A 68 30.85 -24.59 6.65
N ILE A 69 30.47 -25.55 7.51
CA ILE A 69 29.55 -26.61 7.12
C ILE A 69 28.16 -26.03 6.80
N THR A 70 27.68 -25.04 7.55
CA THR A 70 26.42 -24.32 7.26
C THR A 70 26.48 -23.64 5.88
N ARG A 71 27.61 -23.07 5.48
CA ARG A 71 27.78 -22.43 4.15
C ARG A 71 27.84 -23.41 2.99
N ASN A 72 28.20 -24.67 3.26
CA ASN A 72 28.26 -25.73 2.26
C ASN A 72 26.94 -26.54 2.15
N ASP A 73 25.94 -26.24 2.98
CA ASP A 73 24.64 -26.87 2.94
C ASP A 73 23.67 -26.14 2.00
N ASP A 74 22.97 -26.86 1.13
CA ASP A 74 22.10 -26.28 0.11
C ASP A 74 20.92 -25.47 0.69
N ASN A 75 20.46 -25.83 1.88
CA ASN A 75 19.32 -25.16 2.54
C ASN A 75 19.72 -24.07 3.52
N LEU A 76 20.93 -24.17 4.10
CA LEU A 76 21.38 -23.32 5.20
C LEU A 76 22.44 -22.29 4.79
N HIS A 77 22.93 -22.30 3.55
CA HIS A 77 24.06 -21.45 3.11
C HIS A 77 23.83 -19.95 3.25
N PHE A 78 22.58 -19.49 3.22
CA PHE A 78 22.21 -18.08 3.46
C PHE A 78 21.88 -17.74 4.91
N MET A 79 21.86 -18.74 5.83
CA MET A 79 21.53 -18.53 7.23
C MET A 79 22.38 -17.43 7.86
N PRO A 80 21.81 -16.36 8.41
CA PRO A 80 22.54 -15.37 9.15
C PRO A 80 23.30 -15.98 10.33
N PHE A 81 24.62 -15.83 10.35
CA PHE A 81 25.49 -16.50 11.32
C PHE A 81 26.44 -15.49 11.98
N PHE A 82 26.39 -15.41 13.30
CA PHE A 82 27.27 -14.56 14.10
C PHE A 82 28.24 -15.39 14.91
N LEU A 83 29.49 -14.93 14.99
CA LEU A 83 30.50 -15.52 15.86
C LEU A 83 30.74 -14.62 17.06
N THR A 84 30.87 -15.21 18.25
CA THR A 84 31.13 -14.50 19.49
C THR A 84 32.51 -14.89 20.05
N HIS A 85 33.28 -13.89 20.53
CA HIS A 85 34.59 -14.09 21.15
C HIS A 85 34.96 -12.88 22.03
N PRO A 86 35.79 -13.07 23.11
CA PRO A 86 36.23 -11.94 23.93
C PRO A 86 37.09 -10.91 23.18
N ALA A 87 37.90 -11.35 22.21
CA ALA A 87 38.75 -10.46 21.40
C ALA A 87 38.97 -11.04 20.01
N PHE A 88 38.66 -10.29 18.97
CA PHE A 88 38.93 -10.68 17.60
C PHE A 88 40.26 -10.10 17.12
N THR A 89 41.26 -10.97 16.88
CA THR A 89 42.50 -10.58 16.20
C THR A 89 42.25 -10.36 14.70
N LYS A 90 43.18 -9.66 14.02
CA LYS A 90 43.07 -9.48 12.55
C LYS A 90 42.92 -10.81 11.80
N VAL A 91 43.65 -11.86 12.26
CA VAL A 91 43.56 -13.20 11.67
C VAL A 91 42.17 -13.79 11.84
N LYS A 92 41.57 -13.74 13.04
CA LYS A 92 40.21 -14.23 13.29
C LYS A 92 39.18 -13.48 12.46
N VAL A 93 39.34 -12.15 12.31
CA VAL A 93 38.41 -11.35 11.45
C VAL A 93 38.49 -11.78 9.99
N ILE A 94 39.70 -11.99 9.46
CA ILE A 94 39.91 -12.45 8.08
C ILE A 94 39.33 -13.86 7.89
N GLN A 95 39.61 -14.78 8.81
CA GLN A 95 39.07 -16.15 8.75
C GLN A 95 37.55 -16.19 8.79
N ALA A 96 36.94 -15.38 9.65
CA ALA A 96 35.46 -15.27 9.74
C ALA A 96 34.87 -14.71 8.44
N GLY A 97 35.48 -13.66 7.87
CA GLY A 97 35.05 -13.06 6.61
C GLY A 97 35.14 -14.06 5.45
N GLN A 98 36.24 -14.81 5.34
CA GLN A 98 36.42 -15.86 4.33
C GLN A 98 35.42 -17.03 4.50
N ALA A 99 35.01 -17.30 5.74
CA ALA A 99 33.98 -18.31 6.02
C ALA A 99 32.55 -17.81 5.79
N GLY A 100 32.36 -16.54 5.42
CA GLY A 100 31.01 -15.99 5.14
C GLY A 100 30.21 -15.65 6.39
N VAL A 101 30.85 -15.14 7.46
CA VAL A 101 30.15 -14.70 8.67
C VAL A 101 29.30 -13.47 8.38
N THR A 102 28.09 -13.42 8.97
CA THR A 102 27.22 -12.23 8.90
C THR A 102 27.73 -11.12 9.80
N GLY A 103 28.31 -11.46 10.94
CA GLY A 103 28.91 -10.47 11.85
C GLY A 103 29.61 -11.08 13.04
N LEU A 104 30.32 -10.22 13.76
CA LEU A 104 31.09 -10.58 14.95
C LEU A 104 30.52 -9.86 16.18
N ILE A 105 30.39 -10.56 17.31
CA ILE A 105 29.89 -10.01 18.57
C ILE A 105 30.98 -10.22 19.64
N ILE A 106 31.42 -9.14 20.26
CA ILE A 106 32.49 -9.15 21.27
C ILE A 106 31.86 -9.41 22.65
N LYS A 107 32.49 -10.30 23.44
CA LYS A 107 32.15 -10.52 24.84
C LYS A 107 32.90 -9.50 25.74
N PRO A 108 32.36 -9.01 26.84
CA PRO A 108 31.04 -9.32 27.38
C PRO A 108 29.90 -8.69 26.51
N PHE A 109 28.74 -9.34 26.54
CA PHE A 109 27.60 -8.89 25.76
C PHE A 109 26.94 -7.66 26.39
N ASP A 110 26.61 -6.68 25.58
CA ASP A 110 25.78 -5.53 25.96
C ASP A 110 24.63 -5.33 24.99
N LEU A 111 23.57 -4.68 25.51
CA LEU A 111 22.35 -4.44 24.77
C LEU A 111 22.58 -3.62 23.48
N LYS A 112 23.55 -2.69 23.50
CA LYS A 112 23.86 -1.81 22.38
C LYS A 112 24.50 -2.60 21.22
N ASN A 113 25.53 -3.40 21.51
CA ASN A 113 26.29 -4.14 20.51
C ASN A 113 25.45 -5.28 19.90
N VAL A 114 24.76 -6.06 20.73
CA VAL A 114 23.87 -7.13 20.27
C VAL A 114 22.66 -6.55 19.55
N GLY A 115 22.03 -5.52 20.11
CA GLY A 115 20.85 -4.89 19.51
C GLY A 115 21.12 -4.27 18.14
N GLN A 116 22.30 -3.69 17.90
CA GLN A 116 22.67 -3.19 16.56
C GLN A 116 22.77 -4.31 15.52
N LYS A 117 23.28 -5.49 15.90
CA LYS A 117 23.38 -6.64 14.98
C LYS A 117 22.01 -7.21 14.65
N ILE A 118 21.13 -7.26 15.65
CA ILE A 118 19.74 -7.73 15.45
C ILE A 118 18.94 -6.76 14.57
N LYS A 119 19.04 -5.45 14.78
CA LYS A 119 18.40 -4.46 13.88
C LYS A 119 18.86 -4.61 12.43
N LEU A 120 20.12 -4.97 12.21
CA LEU A 120 20.61 -5.26 10.86
C LEU A 120 19.94 -6.50 10.27
N LEU A 121 19.77 -7.58 11.06
CA LEU A 121 19.04 -8.78 10.63
C LEU A 121 17.57 -8.49 10.31
N GLU A 122 16.89 -7.77 11.18
CA GLU A 122 15.49 -7.37 10.94
C GLU A 122 15.36 -6.61 9.62
N LYS A 123 16.29 -5.71 9.34
CA LYS A 123 16.33 -4.96 8.08
C LYS A 123 16.55 -5.87 6.86
N ILE A 124 17.51 -6.80 6.95
CA ILE A 124 17.80 -7.76 5.86
C ILE A 124 16.58 -8.65 5.60
N LYS A 125 15.97 -9.18 6.67
CA LYS A 125 14.78 -10.02 6.56
C LYS A 125 13.59 -9.25 5.96
N MET A 126 13.37 -8.01 6.41
CA MET A 126 12.34 -7.14 5.85
C MET A 126 12.55 -6.89 4.35
N GLN A 127 13.79 -6.65 3.91
CA GLN A 127 14.11 -6.49 2.49
C GLN A 127 13.85 -7.77 1.68
N ALA A 128 14.21 -8.94 2.23
CA ALA A 128 13.95 -10.23 1.58
C ALA A 128 12.44 -10.51 1.48
N ASP A 129 11.67 -10.25 2.54
CA ASP A 129 10.20 -10.40 2.54
C ASP A 129 9.56 -9.47 1.49
N ILE A 130 10.03 -8.21 1.36
CA ILE A 130 9.55 -7.25 0.33
C ILE A 130 9.87 -7.77 -1.07
N SER A 131 11.12 -8.16 -1.34
CA SER A 131 11.53 -8.68 -2.65
C SER A 131 10.74 -9.92 -3.08
N THR A 132 10.45 -10.82 -2.12
CA THR A 132 9.63 -12.01 -2.38
C THR A 132 8.16 -11.63 -2.67
N ALA A 133 7.61 -10.65 -1.96
CA ALA A 133 6.25 -10.18 -2.20
C ALA A 133 6.13 -9.49 -3.57
N GLU A 134 7.12 -8.65 -3.95
CA GLU A 134 7.19 -8.02 -5.27
C GLU A 134 7.25 -9.07 -6.39
N SER A 135 8.13 -10.08 -6.27
CA SER A 135 8.23 -11.17 -7.24
C SER A 135 6.93 -11.99 -7.36
N SER A 136 6.24 -12.25 -6.23
CA SER A 136 4.95 -12.94 -6.25
C SER A 136 3.86 -12.07 -6.89
N PHE A 137 3.86 -10.75 -6.67
CA PHE A 137 2.92 -9.84 -7.31
C PHE A 137 3.13 -9.79 -8.85
N GLU A 138 4.38 -9.72 -9.31
CA GLU A 138 4.72 -9.77 -10.73
C GLU A 138 4.29 -11.09 -11.38
N GLU A 139 4.47 -12.21 -10.69
CA GLU A 139 3.99 -13.53 -11.13
C GLU A 139 2.47 -13.55 -11.25
N GLY A 140 1.73 -13.05 -10.25
CA GLY A 140 0.28 -12.92 -10.31
C GLY A 140 -0.19 -12.09 -11.51
N MET A 141 0.47 -10.96 -11.79
CA MET A 141 0.20 -10.12 -12.96
C MET A 141 0.48 -10.84 -14.28
N ARG A 142 1.57 -11.61 -14.34
CA ARG A 142 1.91 -12.43 -15.52
C ARG A 142 0.84 -13.48 -15.78
N LEU A 143 0.36 -14.16 -14.76
CA LEU A 143 -0.72 -15.15 -14.86
C LEU A 143 -2.04 -14.52 -15.33
N ILE A 144 -2.38 -13.32 -14.86
CA ILE A 144 -3.53 -12.56 -15.39
C ILE A 144 -3.35 -12.29 -16.88
N ALA A 145 -2.18 -11.86 -17.32
CA ALA A 145 -1.90 -11.59 -18.76
C ALA A 145 -1.99 -12.85 -19.61
N GLN A 146 -1.79 -14.03 -19.04
CA GLN A 146 -1.95 -15.33 -19.69
C GLN A 146 -3.40 -15.88 -19.58
N ASN A 147 -4.32 -15.16 -18.95
CA ASN A 147 -5.69 -15.58 -18.62
C ASN A 147 -5.75 -16.81 -17.69
N ASP A 148 -4.66 -17.13 -16.99
CA ASP A 148 -4.67 -18.16 -15.93
C ASP A 148 -5.17 -17.56 -14.62
N TYR A 149 -6.46 -17.26 -14.60
CA TYR A 149 -7.11 -16.60 -13.45
C TYR A 149 -7.11 -17.47 -12.20
N LYS A 150 -7.12 -18.80 -12.35
CA LYS A 150 -7.10 -19.71 -11.20
C LYS A 150 -5.76 -19.66 -10.45
N SER A 151 -4.67 -19.77 -11.17
CA SER A 151 -3.32 -19.67 -10.56
C SER A 151 -3.05 -18.26 -10.05
N ALA A 152 -3.45 -17.23 -10.80
CA ALA A 152 -3.33 -15.85 -10.38
C ALA A 152 -4.05 -15.58 -9.04
N LEU A 153 -5.29 -16.09 -8.90
CA LEU A 153 -6.05 -15.93 -7.66
C LEU A 153 -5.33 -16.53 -6.46
N THR A 154 -4.79 -17.74 -6.61
CA THR A 154 -4.00 -18.41 -5.55
C THR A 154 -2.82 -17.54 -5.11
N VAL A 155 -2.07 -16.99 -6.06
CA VAL A 155 -0.92 -16.12 -5.77
C VAL A 155 -1.35 -14.84 -5.02
N PHE A 156 -2.43 -14.17 -5.46
CA PHE A 156 -2.91 -12.98 -4.78
C PHE A 156 -3.53 -13.26 -3.40
N GLU A 157 -4.21 -14.40 -3.23
CA GLU A 157 -4.72 -14.83 -1.91
C GLU A 157 -3.58 -15.12 -0.93
N GLU A 158 -2.48 -15.75 -1.36
CA GLU A 158 -1.28 -15.92 -0.53
C GLU A 158 -0.65 -14.57 -0.16
N LEU A 159 -0.64 -13.60 -1.09
CA LEU A 159 -0.14 -12.26 -0.82
C LEU A 159 -0.96 -11.54 0.26
N THR A 160 -2.27 -11.76 0.35
CA THR A 160 -3.09 -11.17 1.43
C THR A 160 -2.67 -11.64 2.82
N GLN A 161 -2.16 -12.87 2.95
CA GLN A 161 -1.66 -13.40 4.24
C GLN A 161 -0.34 -12.77 4.68
N ARG A 162 0.46 -12.26 3.71
CA ARG A 162 1.74 -11.58 3.98
C ARG A 162 1.55 -10.10 4.28
N GLY A 163 0.52 -9.48 3.70
CA GLY A 163 0.17 -8.08 3.91
C GLY A 163 -0.98 -7.66 3.02
N GLU A 164 -1.97 -6.99 3.60
CA GLU A 164 -3.12 -6.48 2.85
C GLU A 164 -2.76 -5.18 2.15
N THR A 165 -2.81 -5.14 0.81
CA THR A 165 -2.67 -3.91 0.02
C THR A 165 -3.88 -3.69 -0.87
N ALA A 166 -4.14 -2.44 -1.22
CA ALA A 166 -5.26 -2.09 -2.08
C ALA A 166 -5.13 -2.71 -3.47
N GLU A 167 -3.90 -2.77 -4.01
CA GLU A 167 -3.59 -3.34 -5.32
C GLU A 167 -3.84 -4.85 -5.37
N VAL A 168 -3.50 -5.60 -4.31
CA VAL A 168 -3.76 -7.05 -4.23
C VAL A 168 -5.26 -7.31 -4.27
N TYR A 169 -6.05 -6.61 -3.47
CA TYR A 169 -7.51 -6.77 -3.47
C TYR A 169 -8.15 -6.30 -4.76
N TYR A 170 -7.62 -5.25 -5.40
CA TYR A 170 -8.08 -4.84 -6.72
C TYR A 170 -7.88 -5.94 -7.77
N ASN A 171 -6.71 -6.61 -7.78
CA ASN A 171 -6.44 -7.70 -8.72
C ASN A 171 -7.29 -8.93 -8.43
N ILE A 172 -7.56 -9.26 -7.16
CA ILE A 172 -8.55 -10.31 -6.80
C ILE A 172 -9.92 -9.96 -7.38
N GLY A 173 -10.38 -8.73 -7.19
CA GLY A 173 -11.66 -8.25 -7.76
C GLY A 173 -11.69 -8.31 -9.29
N TYR A 174 -10.59 -7.93 -9.94
CA TYR A 174 -10.45 -8.04 -11.40
C TYR A 174 -10.57 -9.50 -11.89
N ILE A 175 -9.89 -10.44 -11.24
CA ILE A 175 -9.99 -11.86 -11.54
C ILE A 175 -11.43 -12.35 -11.37
N LYS A 176 -12.07 -12.01 -10.25
CA LYS A 176 -13.48 -12.36 -9.98
C LYS A 176 -14.42 -11.81 -11.04
N THR A 177 -14.22 -10.56 -11.46
CA THR A 177 -14.98 -9.96 -12.58
C THR A 177 -14.80 -10.75 -13.88
N SER A 178 -13.55 -11.17 -14.19
CA SER A 178 -13.25 -11.95 -15.40
C SER A 178 -13.88 -13.35 -15.38
N GLN A 179 -14.22 -13.86 -14.18
CA GLN A 179 -14.93 -15.12 -13.98
C GLN A 179 -16.47 -14.96 -13.96
N GLY A 180 -16.97 -13.73 -14.02
CA GLY A 180 -18.39 -13.41 -13.88
C GLY A 180 -18.91 -13.42 -12.45
N GLU A 181 -18.03 -13.51 -11.46
CA GLU A 181 -18.35 -13.55 -10.03
C GLU A 181 -18.44 -12.12 -9.47
N TYR A 182 -19.42 -11.35 -9.94
CA TYR A 182 -19.51 -9.90 -9.69
C TYR A 182 -19.72 -9.53 -8.23
N GLU A 183 -20.47 -10.32 -7.45
CA GLU A 183 -20.67 -10.10 -6.02
C GLU A 183 -19.35 -10.23 -5.25
N ASP A 184 -18.57 -11.26 -5.55
CA ASP A 184 -17.25 -11.48 -4.93
C ASP A 184 -16.25 -10.40 -5.36
N ALA A 185 -16.30 -9.98 -6.63
CA ALA A 185 -15.51 -8.88 -7.14
C ALA A 185 -15.78 -7.58 -6.35
N ILE A 186 -17.05 -7.26 -6.08
CA ILE A 186 -17.46 -6.10 -5.29
C ILE A 186 -16.90 -6.18 -3.86
N VAL A 187 -16.89 -7.37 -3.25
CA VAL A 187 -16.30 -7.55 -1.91
C VAL A 187 -14.80 -7.22 -1.93
N ALA A 188 -14.08 -7.74 -2.92
CA ALA A 188 -12.65 -7.48 -3.08
C ALA A 188 -12.36 -5.99 -3.38
N PHE A 189 -13.07 -5.36 -4.33
CA PHE A 189 -12.92 -3.93 -4.63
C PHE A 189 -13.26 -3.04 -3.42
N ARG A 190 -14.28 -3.41 -2.63
CA ARG A 190 -14.60 -2.70 -1.39
C ARG A 190 -13.45 -2.75 -0.40
N LYS A 191 -12.80 -3.89 -0.26
CA LYS A 191 -11.61 -4.01 0.60
C LYS A 191 -10.48 -3.13 0.08
N ALA A 192 -10.24 -3.10 -1.24
CA ALA A 192 -9.27 -2.21 -1.88
C ALA A 192 -9.56 -0.73 -1.56
N THR A 193 -10.82 -0.29 -1.68
CA THR A 193 -11.20 1.11 -1.39
C THR A 193 -11.21 1.47 0.11
N GLN A 194 -11.29 0.48 1.00
CA GLN A 194 -11.09 0.70 2.44
C GLN A 194 -9.62 0.93 2.79
N LEU A 195 -8.70 0.22 2.10
CA LEU A 195 -7.26 0.35 2.27
C LEU A 195 -6.71 1.63 1.61
N ASP A 196 -7.17 1.96 0.41
CA ASP A 196 -6.90 3.25 -0.26
C ASP A 196 -8.20 3.93 -0.69
N ARG A 197 -8.61 4.93 0.07
CA ARG A 197 -9.84 5.71 -0.19
C ARG A 197 -9.79 6.55 -1.46
N LEU A 198 -8.62 6.71 -2.06
CA LEU A 198 -8.43 7.44 -3.31
C LEU A 198 -8.10 6.51 -4.48
N PHE A 199 -8.35 5.22 -4.37
CA PHE A 199 -8.12 4.25 -5.44
C PHE A 199 -9.25 4.31 -6.48
N ALA A 200 -9.21 5.30 -7.37
CA ALA A 200 -10.23 5.55 -8.38
C ALA A 200 -10.59 4.30 -9.21
N LYS A 201 -9.58 3.54 -9.67
CA LYS A 201 -9.80 2.32 -10.47
C LYS A 201 -10.62 1.25 -9.73
N ALA A 202 -10.48 1.14 -8.41
CA ALA A 202 -11.28 0.19 -7.64
C ALA A 202 -12.74 0.65 -7.51
N PHE A 203 -12.99 1.95 -7.37
CA PHE A 203 -14.34 2.50 -7.42
C PHE A 203 -14.98 2.33 -8.79
N GLU A 204 -14.24 2.61 -9.87
CA GLU A 204 -14.68 2.41 -11.26
C GLU A 204 -15.06 0.95 -11.52
N ALA A 205 -14.16 0.01 -11.18
CA ALA A 205 -14.39 -1.43 -11.32
C ALA A 205 -15.60 -1.91 -10.50
N MET A 206 -15.79 -1.37 -9.29
CA MET A 206 -16.97 -1.64 -8.48
C MET A 206 -18.26 -1.13 -9.15
N GLY A 207 -18.22 0.05 -9.75
CA GLY A 207 -19.31 0.60 -10.53
C GLY A 207 -19.69 -0.30 -11.71
N HIS A 208 -18.68 -0.79 -12.45
CA HIS A 208 -18.90 -1.74 -13.55
C HIS A 208 -19.50 -3.06 -13.06
N ALA A 209 -18.99 -3.63 -11.95
CA ALA A 209 -19.55 -4.85 -11.39
C ALA A 209 -21.02 -4.68 -10.97
N TYR A 210 -21.41 -3.54 -10.39
CA TYR A 210 -22.81 -3.24 -10.09
C TYR A 210 -23.68 -3.08 -11.36
N LYS A 211 -23.10 -2.52 -12.43
CA LYS A 211 -23.80 -2.41 -13.73
C LYS A 211 -24.11 -3.78 -14.32
N GLU A 212 -23.14 -4.71 -14.28
CA GLU A 212 -23.32 -6.10 -14.73
C GLU A 212 -24.40 -6.84 -13.92
N LEU A 213 -24.57 -6.50 -12.64
CA LEU A 213 -25.65 -7.01 -11.79
C LEU A 213 -27.00 -6.28 -12.02
N GLY A 214 -27.08 -5.31 -12.94
CA GLY A 214 -28.29 -4.52 -13.19
C GLY A 214 -28.61 -3.50 -12.08
N MET A 215 -27.70 -3.25 -11.15
CA MET A 215 -27.87 -2.32 -10.03
C MET A 215 -27.43 -0.90 -10.43
N ASN A 216 -28.17 -0.30 -11.36
CA ASN A 216 -27.79 0.96 -12.02
C ASN A 216 -27.56 2.13 -11.05
N GLU A 217 -28.34 2.27 -9.99
CA GLU A 217 -28.17 3.35 -9.00
C GLU A 217 -26.82 3.23 -8.28
N LYS A 218 -26.44 2.01 -7.87
CA LYS A 218 -25.13 1.77 -7.24
C LYS A 218 -24.00 1.93 -8.25
N ALA A 219 -24.18 1.47 -9.48
CA ALA A 219 -23.20 1.67 -10.54
C ALA A 219 -22.89 3.15 -10.72
N GLN A 220 -23.94 3.99 -10.83
CA GLN A 220 -23.78 5.44 -10.92
C GLN A 220 -23.08 6.04 -9.70
N GLU A 221 -23.43 5.61 -8.47
CA GLU A 221 -22.80 6.11 -7.24
C GLU A 221 -21.29 5.85 -7.24
N TYR A 222 -20.87 4.62 -7.57
CA TYR A 222 -19.46 4.25 -7.50
C TYR A 222 -18.64 4.80 -8.66
N LEU A 223 -19.22 4.89 -9.86
CA LEU A 223 -18.60 5.58 -11.01
C LEU A 223 -18.43 7.08 -10.73
N GLN A 224 -19.42 7.73 -10.06
CA GLN A 224 -19.28 9.14 -9.68
C GLN A 224 -18.13 9.34 -8.69
N LYS A 225 -17.97 8.46 -7.69
CA LYS A 225 -16.83 8.51 -6.77
C LYS A 225 -15.48 8.37 -7.51
N ALA A 226 -15.40 7.48 -8.50
CA ALA A 226 -14.21 7.34 -9.33
C ALA A 226 -13.92 8.63 -10.10
N ALA A 227 -14.92 9.21 -10.74
CA ALA A 227 -14.80 10.46 -11.51
C ALA A 227 -14.32 11.62 -10.62
N ASP A 228 -14.87 11.77 -9.42
CA ASP A 228 -14.48 12.83 -8.47
C ASP A 228 -13.02 12.69 -8.04
N ILE A 229 -12.55 11.46 -7.80
CA ILE A 229 -11.15 11.19 -7.49
C ILE A 229 -10.25 11.49 -8.71
N TYR A 230 -10.65 11.10 -9.92
CA TYR A 230 -9.90 11.42 -11.13
C TYR A 230 -9.79 12.92 -11.35
N ILE A 231 -10.88 13.68 -11.15
CA ILE A 231 -10.87 15.16 -11.20
C ILE A 231 -9.90 15.72 -10.15
N GLY A 232 -9.95 15.20 -8.93
CA GLY A 232 -9.06 15.62 -7.84
C GLY A 232 -7.58 15.35 -8.11
N ARG A 233 -7.28 14.30 -8.88
CA ARG A 233 -5.90 13.91 -9.30
C ARG A 233 -5.50 14.47 -10.68
N GLU A 234 -6.27 15.38 -11.24
CA GLU A 234 -6.05 16.01 -12.56
C GLU A 234 -6.02 15.00 -13.74
N LYS A 235 -6.56 13.80 -13.54
CA LYS A 235 -6.74 12.79 -14.59
C LYS A 235 -8.02 13.08 -15.39
N MET A 236 -7.99 14.19 -16.13
CA MET A 236 -9.19 14.75 -16.74
C MET A 236 -9.80 13.85 -17.83
N GLN A 237 -8.97 13.07 -18.54
CA GLN A 237 -9.46 12.15 -19.59
C GLN A 237 -10.19 10.96 -18.98
N ASP A 238 -9.62 10.36 -17.89
CA ASP A 238 -10.25 9.24 -17.19
C ASP A 238 -11.58 9.68 -16.57
N ALA A 239 -11.60 10.88 -15.93
CA ALA A 239 -12.80 11.46 -15.37
C ALA A 239 -13.91 11.66 -16.43
N GLU A 240 -13.57 12.22 -17.60
CA GLU A 240 -14.51 12.44 -18.68
C GLU A 240 -15.10 11.13 -19.21
N THR A 241 -14.27 10.10 -19.38
CA THR A 241 -14.70 8.77 -19.82
C THR A 241 -15.75 8.20 -18.87
N VAL A 242 -15.45 8.18 -17.56
CA VAL A 242 -16.35 7.65 -16.53
C VAL A 242 -17.64 8.47 -16.44
N LEU A 243 -17.57 9.81 -16.49
CA LEU A 243 -18.75 10.67 -16.46
C LEU A 243 -19.67 10.45 -17.68
N ASN A 244 -19.09 10.28 -18.86
CA ASN A 244 -19.87 9.97 -20.06
C ASN A 244 -20.51 8.57 -19.98
N GLU A 245 -19.88 7.60 -19.33
CA GLU A 245 -20.48 6.29 -19.07
C GLU A 245 -21.69 6.40 -18.14
N ILE A 246 -21.61 7.23 -17.10
CA ILE A 246 -22.78 7.48 -16.22
C ILE A 246 -23.95 8.07 -17.03
N LEU A 247 -23.69 8.96 -18.00
CA LEU A 247 -24.74 9.52 -18.84
C LEU A 247 -25.42 8.49 -19.76
N GLN A 248 -24.77 7.35 -20.05
CA GLN A 248 -25.41 6.23 -20.75
C GLN A 248 -26.41 5.50 -19.84
N ILE A 249 -26.17 5.47 -18.53
CA ILE A 249 -27.06 4.87 -17.53
C ILE A 249 -28.16 5.86 -17.14
N SER A 250 -27.80 7.13 -16.93
CA SER A 250 -28.68 8.21 -16.45
C SER A 250 -28.43 9.48 -17.26
N PRO A 251 -29.12 9.66 -18.41
CA PRO A 251 -28.87 10.76 -19.35
C PRO A 251 -29.09 12.17 -18.79
N ASP A 252 -29.92 12.30 -17.75
CA ASP A 252 -30.29 13.57 -17.14
C ASP A 252 -29.68 13.75 -15.73
N SER A 253 -28.53 13.14 -15.48
CA SER A 253 -27.85 13.24 -14.17
C SER A 253 -27.27 14.64 -13.96
N VAL A 254 -27.87 15.40 -13.05
CA VAL A 254 -27.42 16.75 -12.67
C VAL A 254 -26.02 16.73 -12.09
N ASN A 255 -25.72 15.73 -11.25
CA ASN A 255 -24.40 15.57 -10.66
C ASN A 255 -23.32 15.39 -11.73
N VAL A 256 -23.61 14.61 -12.77
CA VAL A 256 -22.68 14.39 -13.88
C VAL A 256 -22.49 15.65 -14.71
N PHE A 257 -23.57 16.37 -15.02
CA PHE A 257 -23.45 17.65 -15.73
C PHE A 257 -22.65 18.67 -14.92
N ASN A 258 -22.84 18.73 -13.58
CA ASN A 258 -22.04 19.57 -12.71
C ASN A 258 -20.55 19.15 -12.74
N SER A 259 -20.25 17.86 -12.60
CA SER A 259 -18.86 17.35 -12.63
C SER A 259 -18.19 17.61 -13.98
N LEU A 260 -18.90 17.44 -15.10
CA LEU A 260 -18.38 17.81 -16.43
C LEU A 260 -18.18 19.33 -16.54
N GLY A 261 -19.06 20.13 -15.97
CA GLY A 261 -18.88 21.57 -15.87
C GLY A 261 -17.58 21.95 -15.14
N VAL A 262 -17.33 21.35 -13.98
CA VAL A 262 -16.07 21.54 -13.22
C VAL A 262 -14.86 21.09 -14.02
N LEU A 263 -14.93 19.92 -14.67
CA LEU A 263 -13.86 19.35 -15.47
C LEU A 263 -13.44 20.27 -16.61
N TYR A 264 -14.42 20.74 -17.42
CA TYR A 264 -14.15 21.63 -18.56
C TYR A 264 -13.69 23.02 -18.10
N ARG A 265 -14.16 23.52 -16.94
CA ARG A 265 -13.62 24.74 -16.34
C ARG A 265 -12.13 24.61 -16.00
N ARG A 266 -11.73 23.47 -15.41
CA ARG A 266 -10.29 23.19 -15.11
C ARG A 266 -9.44 23.04 -16.36
N ARG A 267 -10.03 22.66 -17.50
CA ARG A 267 -9.38 22.67 -18.83
C ARG A 267 -9.39 24.04 -19.51
N GLU A 268 -9.88 25.07 -18.83
CA GLU A 268 -10.05 26.42 -19.37
C GLU A 268 -11.04 26.51 -20.56
N ASP A 269 -11.78 25.46 -20.84
CA ASP A 269 -12.88 25.49 -21.82
C ASP A 269 -14.18 25.98 -21.17
N LEU A 270 -14.21 27.28 -20.93
CA LEU A 270 -15.29 27.95 -20.23
C LEU A 270 -16.63 27.86 -20.99
N LYS A 271 -16.59 27.75 -22.32
CA LYS A 271 -17.81 27.64 -23.15
C LYS A 271 -18.49 26.28 -22.96
N THR A 272 -17.71 25.21 -23.05
CA THR A 272 -18.22 23.84 -22.83
C THR A 272 -18.66 23.66 -21.37
N SER A 273 -17.90 24.20 -20.42
CA SER A 273 -18.28 24.21 -19.00
C SER A 273 -19.65 24.87 -18.79
N LEU A 274 -19.86 26.06 -19.33
CA LEU A 274 -21.13 26.78 -19.23
C LEU A 274 -22.30 25.97 -19.84
N ASN A 275 -22.06 25.31 -20.98
CA ASN A 275 -23.09 24.45 -21.60
C ASN A 275 -23.51 23.30 -20.69
N TYR A 276 -22.56 22.62 -20.02
CA TYR A 276 -22.90 21.54 -19.09
C TYR A 276 -23.65 22.04 -17.86
N TYR A 277 -23.28 23.17 -17.26
CA TYR A 277 -24.06 23.77 -16.17
C TYR A 277 -25.46 24.20 -16.62
N GLN A 278 -25.63 24.69 -17.85
CA GLN A 278 -26.95 24.98 -18.42
C GLN A 278 -27.80 23.73 -18.62
N LYS A 279 -27.16 22.58 -19.00
CA LYS A 279 -27.89 21.29 -19.03
C LYS A 279 -28.35 20.91 -17.63
N ALA A 280 -27.51 21.07 -16.61
CA ALA A 280 -27.86 20.79 -15.22
C ALA A 280 -29.07 21.65 -14.77
N LEU A 281 -29.08 22.95 -15.07
CA LEU A 281 -30.20 23.83 -14.74
C LEU A 281 -31.52 23.52 -15.51
N ARG A 282 -31.44 22.88 -16.67
CA ARG A 282 -32.67 22.43 -17.37
C ARG A 282 -33.38 21.30 -16.60
N VAL A 283 -32.60 20.46 -15.91
CA VAL A 283 -33.12 19.36 -15.10
C VAL A 283 -33.52 19.86 -13.71
N HIS A 284 -32.66 20.67 -13.06
CA HIS A 284 -32.90 21.25 -11.74
C HIS A 284 -32.64 22.76 -11.77
N PRO A 285 -33.65 23.58 -12.06
CA PRO A 285 -33.53 25.03 -12.18
C PRO A 285 -33.17 25.75 -10.87
N GLU A 286 -33.52 25.15 -9.74
CA GLU A 286 -33.41 25.76 -8.40
C GLU A 286 -32.23 25.19 -7.61
N GLU A 287 -31.09 24.84 -8.28
CA GLU A 287 -29.91 24.30 -7.63
C GLU A 287 -28.90 25.45 -7.36
N PRO A 288 -28.73 25.89 -6.10
CA PRO A 288 -27.89 27.06 -5.78
C PRO A 288 -26.44 26.90 -6.23
N HIS A 289 -25.83 25.71 -6.04
CA HIS A 289 -24.46 25.44 -6.40
C HIS A 289 -24.18 25.56 -7.91
N ILE A 290 -25.17 25.25 -8.76
CA ILE A 290 -25.00 25.38 -10.21
C ILE A 290 -25.05 26.84 -10.62
N HIS A 291 -25.96 27.65 -10.06
CA HIS A 291 -25.97 29.09 -10.27
C HIS A 291 -24.66 29.73 -9.84
N TYR A 292 -24.13 29.34 -8.68
CA TYR A 292 -22.81 29.79 -8.21
C TYR A 292 -21.69 29.43 -9.20
N ASN A 293 -21.64 28.16 -9.67
CA ASN A 293 -20.63 27.71 -10.64
C ASN A 293 -20.74 28.49 -11.96
N ILE A 294 -21.93 28.76 -12.46
CA ILE A 294 -22.14 29.61 -13.65
C ILE A 294 -21.63 31.04 -13.39
N GLY A 295 -21.89 31.58 -12.21
CA GLY A 295 -21.36 32.89 -11.79
C GLY A 295 -19.82 32.91 -11.87
N ARG A 296 -19.16 31.90 -11.37
CA ARG A 296 -17.70 31.73 -11.48
C ARG A 296 -17.23 31.71 -12.93
N ILE A 297 -17.91 30.97 -13.83
CA ILE A 297 -17.58 30.96 -15.26
C ILE A 297 -17.70 32.34 -15.86
N TYR A 298 -18.78 33.07 -15.58
CA TYR A 298 -18.92 34.46 -16.10
C TYR A 298 -17.84 35.37 -15.53
N PHE A 299 -17.46 35.21 -14.28
CA PHE A 299 -16.39 35.97 -13.69
C PHE A 299 -15.03 35.71 -14.40
N GLU A 300 -14.68 34.43 -14.63
CA GLU A 300 -13.48 34.04 -15.37
C GLU A 300 -13.51 34.52 -16.84
N MET A 301 -14.70 34.64 -17.43
CA MET A 301 -14.92 35.25 -18.76
C MET A 301 -14.85 36.78 -18.74
N LYS A 302 -14.56 37.44 -17.59
CA LYS A 302 -14.54 38.88 -17.41
C LYS A 302 -15.88 39.55 -17.70
N LEU A 303 -16.97 38.93 -17.32
CA LEU A 303 -18.35 39.38 -17.42
C LEU A 303 -18.96 39.58 -16.01
N PRO A 304 -18.48 40.56 -15.22
CA PRO A 304 -18.83 40.69 -13.80
C PRO A 304 -20.32 40.92 -13.56
N ASP A 305 -21.01 41.65 -14.43
CA ASP A 305 -22.45 41.87 -14.25
C ASP A 305 -23.25 40.60 -14.36
N LYS A 306 -22.92 39.70 -15.30
CA LYS A 306 -23.55 38.39 -15.41
C LYS A 306 -23.20 37.49 -14.23
N ALA A 307 -21.96 37.56 -13.75
CA ALA A 307 -21.53 36.84 -12.57
C ALA A 307 -22.33 37.22 -11.33
N LYS A 308 -22.53 38.51 -11.09
CA LYS A 308 -23.34 39.03 -9.97
C LYS A 308 -24.79 38.53 -10.00
N ILE A 309 -25.41 38.52 -11.18
CA ILE A 309 -26.78 37.97 -11.34
C ILE A 309 -26.84 36.51 -10.89
N CYS A 310 -25.86 35.69 -11.30
CA CYS A 310 -25.84 34.29 -10.94
C CYS A 310 -25.56 34.06 -9.45
N PHE A 311 -24.62 34.81 -8.86
CA PHE A 311 -24.35 34.70 -7.41
C PHE A 311 -25.54 35.19 -6.56
N ASN A 312 -26.23 36.28 -6.95
CA ASN A 312 -27.44 36.68 -6.29
C ASN A 312 -28.53 35.63 -6.41
N LYS A 313 -28.67 34.96 -7.57
CA LYS A 313 -29.64 33.88 -7.74
C LYS A 313 -29.33 32.69 -6.83
N ALA A 314 -28.06 32.34 -6.67
CA ALA A 314 -27.64 31.30 -5.71
C ALA A 314 -28.07 31.68 -4.27
N LEU A 315 -27.90 32.94 -3.84
CA LEU A 315 -28.31 33.43 -2.52
C LEU A 315 -29.83 33.55 -2.34
N GLU A 316 -30.57 33.83 -3.40
CA GLU A 316 -32.06 33.78 -3.35
C GLU A 316 -32.57 32.39 -3.06
N LEU A 317 -31.88 31.35 -3.61
CA LEU A 317 -32.20 29.96 -3.43
C LEU A 317 -31.69 29.37 -2.12
N ASP A 318 -30.51 29.79 -1.70
CA ASP A 318 -29.90 29.44 -0.42
C ASP A 318 -29.26 30.67 0.25
N PRO A 319 -30.00 31.32 1.18
CA PRO A 319 -29.51 32.49 1.88
C PRO A 319 -28.25 32.26 2.74
N ASP A 320 -27.93 31.02 3.07
CA ASP A 320 -26.76 30.65 3.88
C ASP A 320 -25.56 30.22 3.06
N PHE A 321 -25.59 30.37 1.74
CA PHE A 321 -24.51 30.02 0.83
C PHE A 321 -23.32 30.99 0.98
N ASN A 322 -22.41 30.69 1.92
CA ASN A 322 -21.32 31.59 2.33
C ASN A 322 -20.37 31.93 1.19
N GLU A 323 -20.02 30.96 0.32
CA GLU A 323 -19.10 31.18 -0.79
C GLU A 323 -19.63 32.24 -1.78
N ALA A 324 -20.94 32.26 -2.03
CA ALA A 324 -21.54 33.27 -2.88
C ALA A 324 -21.54 34.65 -2.22
N LYS A 325 -21.76 34.75 -0.89
CA LYS A 325 -21.66 35.97 -0.12
C LYS A 325 -20.25 36.57 -0.17
N GLU A 326 -19.24 35.72 0.07
CA GLU A 326 -17.83 36.12 0.08
C GLU A 326 -17.39 36.71 -1.27
N VAL A 327 -17.76 36.00 -2.38
CA VAL A 327 -17.42 36.47 -3.73
C VAL A 327 -18.11 37.77 -4.06
N LEU A 328 -19.40 37.94 -3.75
CA LEU A 328 -20.11 39.19 -3.98
C LEU A 328 -19.50 40.37 -3.19
N ASN A 329 -19.21 40.17 -1.91
CA ASN A 329 -18.53 41.15 -1.08
C ASN A 329 -17.17 41.55 -1.66
N ALA A 330 -16.37 40.60 -2.09
CA ALA A 330 -15.07 40.84 -2.70
C ALA A 330 -15.17 41.62 -4.03
N MET A 331 -16.21 41.36 -4.83
CA MET A 331 -16.51 42.09 -6.05
C MET A 331 -16.95 43.54 -5.77
N GLU A 332 -17.65 43.82 -4.66
CA GLU A 332 -18.07 45.16 -4.25
C GLU A 332 -16.91 46.00 -3.74
N ILE A 333 -15.98 45.40 -3.01
CA ILE A 333 -14.80 46.10 -2.45
C ILE A 333 -13.69 46.26 -3.52
N GLY A 334 -13.83 45.66 -4.68
CA GLY A 334 -12.83 45.75 -5.75
C GLY A 334 -11.53 45.01 -5.46
N THR A 335 -11.60 43.96 -4.64
CA THR A 335 -10.45 43.10 -4.25
C THR A 335 -10.30 41.87 -5.13
N LEU A 336 -11.18 41.67 -6.10
CA LEU A 336 -11.16 40.57 -7.10
C LEU A 336 -11.00 41.15 -8.52
#